data_d590352e231b042c28e5496d3f01b7ab
#
_entry.id   d590352e231b042c28e5496d3f01b7ab
#
_cell.length_a   1.000
_cell.length_b   1.000
_cell.length_c   1.000
_cell.angle_alpha   90.00
_cell.angle_beta   90.00
_cell.angle_gamma   90.00
#
_symmetry.space_group_name_H-M   'P 1'
#
loop_
_entity.id
_entity.type
_entity.pdbx_description
1 polymer ?
#
loop_
_entity_poly.entity_id
_entity_poly.type
_entity_poly.pdbx_seq_one_letter_code
_entity_poly.pdbx_strand_id
1 'polypeptide(L)'
;QAALDINTWVPPGGRGTREVVVLDPAVSGDTIDLIDDAFNANPTSMTASLEILAAAKPRDGVGRIVKGRRIAILGDMLELGPSEFEMHRAIAHDKHLQKLDIVHCVGPRMQHLHAALPEALRGIWAEDAAAMCVQIRKLVDAGDVVLVKGSKGSKVSTVVDAIRKLGHRRA
;
A
#
# COMPACT_ATOMS: atom_id res chain seq x y z
N GLN A 1 -25.19 -7.70 -24.02
CA GLN A 1 -24.12 -6.75 -24.35
C GLN A 1 -23.72 -5.90 -23.14
N ALA A 2 -24.63 -5.53 -22.24
CA ALA A 2 -24.29 -4.80 -21.01
C ALA A 2 -23.33 -5.57 -20.10
N ALA A 3 -23.40 -6.90 -20.08
CA ALA A 3 -22.51 -7.75 -19.29
C ALA A 3 -21.06 -7.78 -19.79
N LEU A 4 -20.83 -7.50 -21.08
CA LEU A 4 -19.49 -7.43 -21.64
C LEU A 4 -18.79 -6.10 -21.29
N ASP A 5 -19.54 -5.01 -21.15
CA ASP A 5 -19.01 -3.71 -20.82
C ASP A 5 -18.52 -3.64 -19.35
N ILE A 6 -19.13 -4.41 -18.45
CA ILE A 6 -18.72 -4.47 -17.05
C ILE A 6 -17.33 -5.09 -16.91
N ASN A 7 -16.99 -6.07 -17.73
CA ASN A 7 -15.70 -6.75 -17.67
C ASN A 7 -14.54 -5.94 -18.23
N THR A 8 -14.81 -4.84 -18.92
CA THR A 8 -13.79 -3.97 -19.50
C THR A 8 -13.57 -2.67 -18.71
N TRP A 9 -14.40 -2.45 -17.66
CA TRP A 9 -14.26 -1.23 -16.87
C TRP A 9 -12.99 -1.28 -16.03
N VAL A 10 -12.16 -0.24 -16.18
CA VAL A 10 -10.93 -0.06 -15.39
C VAL A 10 -11.15 1.17 -14.49
N PRO A 11 -10.99 1.03 -13.17
CA PRO A 11 -11.15 2.18 -12.28
C PRO A 11 -10.12 3.26 -12.59
N PRO A 12 -10.46 4.54 -12.37
CA PRO A 12 -9.47 5.63 -12.46
C PRO A 12 -8.27 5.37 -11.55
N GLY A 13 -7.11 5.88 -11.93
CA GLY A 13 -5.89 5.76 -11.13
C GLY A 13 -6.10 6.23 -9.68
N GLY A 14 -5.51 5.52 -8.74
CA GLY A 14 -5.64 5.81 -7.32
C GLY A 14 -6.90 5.24 -6.65
N ARG A 15 -7.70 4.46 -7.37
CA ARG A 15 -8.95 3.87 -6.87
C ARG A 15 -8.95 2.35 -6.94
N GLY A 16 -7.92 1.72 -6.36
CA GLY A 16 -7.77 0.27 -6.34
C GLY A 16 -7.21 -0.29 -7.65
N THR A 17 -6.55 0.51 -8.45
CA THR A 17 -5.92 0.08 -9.68
C THR A 17 -4.74 -0.82 -9.37
N ARG A 18 -4.67 -1.98 -10.01
CA ARG A 18 -3.54 -2.90 -9.91
C ARG A 18 -2.62 -2.74 -11.10
N GLU A 19 -1.31 -2.76 -10.84
CA GLU A 19 -0.30 -2.72 -11.89
C GLU A 19 0.93 -3.52 -11.50
N VAL A 20 1.66 -3.97 -12.50
CA VAL A 20 2.92 -4.68 -12.33
C VAL A 20 4.05 -3.69 -12.60
N VAL A 21 4.92 -3.48 -11.61
CA VAL A 21 6.11 -2.65 -11.73
C VAL A 21 7.30 -3.56 -12.02
N VAL A 22 7.83 -3.46 -13.24
CA VAL A 22 8.99 -4.27 -13.66
C VAL A 22 10.26 -3.57 -13.17
N LEU A 23 10.99 -4.22 -12.26
CA LEU A 23 12.23 -3.68 -11.70
C LEU A 23 13.40 -3.90 -12.65
N ASP A 24 13.53 -5.11 -13.18
CA ASP A 24 14.55 -5.46 -14.16
C ASP A 24 13.93 -6.33 -15.25
N PRO A 25 13.75 -5.79 -16.46
CA PRO A 25 13.13 -6.56 -17.55
C PRO A 25 13.98 -7.73 -18.05
N ALA A 26 15.27 -7.75 -17.72
CA ALA A 26 16.16 -8.86 -18.09
C ALA A 26 15.99 -10.07 -17.16
N VAL A 27 15.36 -9.89 -15.99
CA VAL A 27 15.16 -10.95 -15.00
C VAL A 27 13.68 -11.30 -14.94
N SER A 28 13.34 -12.52 -15.30
CA SER A 28 11.95 -13.00 -15.23
C SER A 28 11.44 -12.96 -13.80
N GLY A 29 10.26 -12.35 -13.60
CA GLY A 29 9.64 -12.26 -12.28
C GLY A 29 10.18 -11.16 -11.36
N ASP A 30 11.14 -10.36 -11.81
CA ASP A 30 11.67 -9.24 -11.01
C ASP A 30 10.70 -8.06 -11.06
N THR A 31 9.54 -8.28 -10.45
CA THR A 31 8.41 -7.34 -10.47
C THR A 31 7.78 -7.18 -9.10
N ILE A 32 7.15 -6.03 -8.89
CA ILE A 32 6.32 -5.74 -7.72
C ILE A 32 4.87 -5.59 -8.21
N ASP A 33 3.92 -6.18 -7.49
CA ASP A 33 2.50 -5.94 -7.72
C ASP A 33 2.06 -4.76 -6.87
N LEU A 34 1.63 -3.69 -7.52
CA LEU A 34 1.24 -2.44 -6.87
C LEU A 34 -0.27 -2.26 -6.94
N ILE A 35 -0.88 -2.02 -5.77
CA ILE A 35 -2.30 -1.66 -5.66
C ILE A 35 -2.35 -0.18 -5.32
N ASP A 36 -2.73 0.64 -6.30
CA ASP A 36 -2.83 2.09 -6.14
C ASP A 36 -4.25 2.47 -5.69
N ASP A 37 -4.39 2.78 -4.41
CA ASP A 37 -5.64 3.24 -3.81
C ASP A 37 -5.42 4.56 -3.05
N ALA A 38 -4.62 5.44 -3.65
CA ALA A 38 -4.12 6.67 -3.04
C ALA A 38 -5.00 7.90 -3.32
N PHE A 39 -6.25 7.69 -3.74
CA PHE A 39 -7.17 8.79 -4.06
C PHE A 39 -8.01 9.22 -2.87
N ASN A 40 -8.48 8.27 -2.07
CA ASN A 40 -9.33 8.55 -0.91
C ASN A 40 -9.20 7.46 0.14
N ALA A 41 -9.53 7.79 1.38
CA ALA A 41 -9.53 6.84 2.48
C ALA A 41 -10.51 7.25 3.56
N ASN A 42 -11.31 6.28 3.99
CA ASN A 42 -12.16 6.35 5.18
C ASN A 42 -12.13 4.95 5.83
N PRO A 43 -12.67 4.77 7.04
CA PRO A 43 -12.59 3.48 7.72
C PRO A 43 -13.16 2.31 6.92
N THR A 44 -14.28 2.51 6.23
CA THR A 44 -14.92 1.46 5.41
C THR A 44 -14.06 1.08 4.21
N SER A 45 -13.57 2.07 3.45
CA SER A 45 -12.73 1.79 2.29
C SER A 45 -11.36 1.26 2.68
N MET A 46 -10.86 1.63 3.86
CA MET A 46 -9.61 1.09 4.39
C MET A 46 -9.72 -0.42 4.62
N THR A 47 -10.78 -0.86 5.31
CA THR A 47 -11.04 -2.29 5.53
C THR A 47 -11.16 -3.05 4.21
N ALA A 48 -11.88 -2.50 3.23
CA ALA A 48 -12.05 -3.13 1.92
C ALA A 48 -10.70 -3.31 1.20
N SER A 49 -9.81 -2.32 1.27
CA SER A 49 -8.50 -2.40 0.64
C SER A 49 -7.57 -3.39 1.37
N LEU A 50 -7.64 -3.45 2.68
CA LEU A 50 -6.87 -4.42 3.47
C LEU A 50 -7.33 -5.85 3.16
N GLU A 51 -8.62 -6.07 2.92
CA GLU A 51 -9.15 -7.37 2.49
C GLU A 51 -8.56 -7.79 1.14
N ILE A 52 -8.48 -6.88 0.19
CA ILE A 52 -7.90 -7.14 -1.13
C ILE A 52 -6.43 -7.52 -0.99
N LEU A 53 -5.67 -6.78 -0.20
CA LEU A 53 -4.26 -7.09 0.05
C LEU A 53 -4.09 -8.44 0.73
N ALA A 54 -4.93 -8.75 1.73
CA ALA A 54 -4.89 -10.01 2.45
C ALA A 54 -5.13 -11.22 1.55
N ALA A 55 -5.92 -11.05 0.49
CA ALA A 55 -6.21 -12.10 -0.49
C ALA A 55 -5.17 -12.20 -1.62
N ALA A 56 -4.27 -11.22 -1.72
CA ALA A 56 -3.24 -11.21 -2.75
C ALA A 56 -2.21 -12.32 -2.52
N LYS A 57 -1.51 -12.70 -3.59
CA LYS A 57 -0.51 -13.78 -3.56
C LYS A 57 0.87 -13.24 -3.92
N PRO A 58 1.71 -12.93 -2.93
CA PRO A 58 3.11 -12.60 -3.19
C PRO A 58 3.85 -13.81 -3.80
N ARG A 59 4.99 -13.53 -4.43
CA ARG A 59 5.80 -14.59 -5.06
C ARG A 59 7.11 -14.74 -4.32
N ASP A 60 7.47 -15.98 -4.04
CA ASP A 60 8.70 -16.32 -3.33
C ASP A 60 9.87 -16.50 -4.31
N GLY A 61 11.09 -16.30 -3.83
CA GLY A 61 12.30 -16.62 -4.53
C GLY A 61 12.67 -15.75 -5.73
N VAL A 62 12.05 -14.58 -5.88
CA VAL A 62 12.28 -13.71 -7.05
C VAL A 62 13.08 -12.44 -6.74
N GLY A 63 13.25 -12.08 -5.48
CA GLY A 63 13.96 -10.88 -5.07
C GLY A 63 15.10 -11.14 -4.10
N ARG A 64 15.57 -10.08 -3.44
CA ARG A 64 16.58 -10.16 -2.38
C ARG A 64 16.06 -10.90 -1.16
N ILE A 65 14.74 -10.84 -0.95
CA ILE A 65 14.05 -11.51 0.14
C ILE A 65 13.51 -12.83 -0.40
N VAL A 66 13.78 -13.93 0.31
CA VAL A 66 13.38 -15.27 -0.14
C VAL A 66 11.87 -15.39 -0.23
N LYS A 67 11.14 -14.79 0.70
CA LYS A 67 9.68 -14.85 0.76
C LYS A 67 9.06 -13.53 0.33
N GLY A 68 8.15 -13.57 -0.64
CA GLY A 68 7.33 -12.42 -1.03
C GLY A 68 6.41 -11.99 0.11
N ARG A 69 6.11 -10.69 0.17
CA ARG A 69 5.39 -10.10 1.30
C ARG A 69 4.14 -9.35 0.85
N ARG A 70 3.17 -9.25 1.76
CA ARG A 70 2.04 -8.34 1.66
C ARG A 70 2.35 -7.12 2.49
N ILE A 71 2.54 -5.98 1.84
CA ILE A 71 2.98 -4.73 2.45
C ILE A 71 1.88 -3.68 2.27
N ALA A 72 1.45 -3.05 3.37
CA ALA A 72 0.57 -1.90 3.33
C ALA A 72 1.35 -0.62 3.65
N ILE A 73 1.12 0.43 2.87
CA ILE A 73 1.61 1.78 3.13
C ILE A 73 0.38 2.66 3.25
N LEU A 74 0.04 3.04 4.47
CA LEU A 74 -1.21 3.70 4.80
C LEU A 74 -0.97 5.15 5.19
N GLY A 75 -1.62 6.06 4.48
CA GLY A 75 -1.61 7.49 4.77
C GLY A 75 -2.83 7.95 5.55
N ASP A 76 -2.76 9.16 6.08
CA ASP A 76 -3.83 9.73 6.88
C ASP A 76 -5.19 9.67 6.17
N MET A 77 -6.22 9.33 6.94
CA MET A 77 -7.60 9.52 6.56
C MET A 77 -8.03 10.92 7.02
N LEU A 78 -8.40 11.78 6.08
CA LEU A 78 -8.77 13.16 6.36
C LEU A 78 -10.29 13.34 6.48
N GLU A 79 -10.71 14.45 7.06
CA GLU A 79 -12.12 14.84 7.16
C GLU A 79 -12.99 13.84 7.98
N LEU A 80 -12.38 13.17 8.96
CA LEU A 80 -13.11 12.24 9.83
C LEU A 80 -13.74 12.89 11.06
N GLY A 81 -13.42 14.14 11.34
CA GLY A 81 -13.95 14.85 12.50
C GLY A 81 -13.22 14.54 13.81
N PRO A 82 -13.86 14.81 14.96
CA PRO A 82 -13.17 14.79 16.27
C PRO A 82 -12.69 13.42 16.72
N SER A 83 -13.23 12.34 16.18
CA SER A 83 -12.80 10.97 16.51
C SER A 83 -11.71 10.45 15.60
N GLU A 84 -11.05 11.29 14.84
CA GLU A 84 -10.09 10.86 13.82
C GLU A 84 -8.94 10.00 14.39
N PHE A 85 -8.41 10.35 15.55
CA PHE A 85 -7.29 9.60 16.14
C PHE A 85 -7.71 8.19 16.55
N GLU A 86 -8.90 8.06 17.13
CA GLU A 86 -9.45 6.75 17.50
C GLU A 86 -9.76 5.89 16.27
N MET A 87 -10.24 6.51 15.19
CA MET A 87 -10.51 5.80 13.93
C MET A 87 -9.22 5.27 13.29
N HIS A 88 -8.13 6.02 13.37
CA HIS A 88 -6.83 5.55 12.90
C HIS A 88 -6.31 4.41 13.78
N ARG A 89 -6.39 4.56 15.10
CA ARG A 89 -5.97 3.51 16.04
C ARG A 89 -6.76 2.22 15.84
N ALA A 90 -8.06 2.34 15.57
CA ALA A 90 -8.95 1.19 15.41
C ALA A 90 -8.58 0.29 14.23
N ILE A 91 -7.84 0.78 13.24
CA ILE A 91 -7.37 -0.06 12.13
C ILE A 91 -6.50 -1.22 12.65
N ALA A 92 -5.81 -1.03 13.77
CA ALA A 92 -4.99 -2.09 14.38
C ALA A 92 -5.79 -3.34 14.75
N HIS A 93 -7.10 -3.24 14.89
CA HIS A 93 -7.99 -4.36 15.20
C HIS A 93 -8.63 -4.99 13.97
N ASP A 94 -8.30 -4.52 12.77
CA ASP A 94 -8.83 -5.10 11.53
C ASP A 94 -8.30 -6.53 11.38
N LYS A 95 -9.23 -7.46 11.17
CA LYS A 95 -8.89 -8.89 11.05
C LYS A 95 -7.97 -9.21 9.88
N HIS A 96 -8.00 -8.42 8.82
CA HIS A 96 -7.20 -8.65 7.62
C HIS A 96 -5.70 -8.40 7.86
N LEU A 97 -5.35 -7.61 8.87
CA LEU A 97 -3.95 -7.36 9.23
C LEU A 97 -3.19 -8.64 9.57
N GLN A 98 -3.87 -9.66 10.08
CA GLN A 98 -3.25 -10.93 10.45
C GLN A 98 -2.58 -11.65 9.27
N LYS A 99 -3.00 -11.35 8.05
CA LYS A 99 -2.45 -11.93 6.82
C LYS A 99 -1.37 -11.07 6.17
N LEU A 100 -1.13 -9.89 6.70
CA LEU A 100 -0.12 -8.98 6.20
C LEU A 100 1.23 -9.23 6.87
N ASP A 101 2.29 -8.84 6.19
CA ASP A 101 3.65 -9.00 6.72
C ASP A 101 4.16 -7.72 7.36
N ILE A 102 3.86 -6.56 6.78
CA ILE A 102 4.32 -5.26 7.28
C ILE A 102 3.30 -4.18 6.95
N VAL A 103 3.13 -3.24 7.89
CA VAL A 103 2.33 -2.02 7.71
C VAL A 103 3.21 -0.81 8.01
N HIS A 104 3.41 0.02 7.00
CA HIS A 104 4.06 1.33 7.13
C HIS A 104 2.99 2.41 7.21
N CYS A 105 3.28 3.46 7.96
CA CYS A 105 2.34 4.54 8.24
C CYS A 105 2.90 5.89 7.83
N VAL A 106 2.07 6.73 7.22
CA VAL A 106 2.43 8.05 6.71
C VAL A 106 1.48 9.10 7.28
N GLY A 107 2.05 10.10 7.94
CA GLY A 107 1.29 11.24 8.42
C GLY A 107 1.07 11.25 9.93
N PRO A 108 0.74 12.43 10.49
CA PRO A 108 0.59 12.59 11.93
C PRO A 108 -0.56 11.77 12.53
N ARG A 109 -1.66 11.58 11.80
CA ARG A 109 -2.79 10.78 12.29
C ARG A 109 -2.47 9.30 12.32
N MET A 110 -1.75 8.82 11.32
CA MET A 110 -1.31 7.42 11.23
C MET A 110 -0.31 7.03 12.31
N GLN A 111 0.27 7.99 13.01
CA GLN A 111 1.11 7.73 14.16
C GLN A 111 0.34 6.94 15.24
N HIS A 112 -0.96 7.20 15.38
CA HIS A 112 -1.81 6.45 16.33
C HIS A 112 -2.00 4.99 15.94
N LEU A 113 -2.13 4.70 14.65
CA LEU A 113 -2.13 3.32 14.17
C LEU A 113 -0.77 2.66 14.39
N HIS A 114 0.30 3.33 14.00
CA HIS A 114 1.65 2.79 14.11
C HIS A 114 1.96 2.36 15.54
N ALA A 115 1.61 3.19 16.52
CA ALA A 115 1.82 2.87 17.93
C ALA A 115 0.97 1.68 18.41
N ALA A 116 -0.19 1.45 17.82
CA ALA A 116 -1.11 0.39 18.19
C ALA A 116 -0.85 -0.94 17.49
N LEU A 117 -0.07 -0.95 16.43
CA LEU A 117 0.23 -2.18 15.68
C LEU A 117 1.04 -3.16 16.52
N PRO A 118 0.80 -4.49 16.35
CA PRO A 118 1.70 -5.50 16.91
C PRO A 118 3.12 -5.30 16.39
N GLU A 119 4.12 -5.54 17.23
CA GLU A 119 5.52 -5.33 16.88
C GLU A 119 5.93 -6.08 15.61
N ALA A 120 5.48 -7.32 15.47
CA ALA A 120 5.80 -8.15 14.31
C ALA A 120 5.28 -7.58 12.97
N LEU A 121 4.25 -6.75 13.02
CA LEU A 121 3.61 -6.15 11.84
C LEU A 121 4.05 -4.71 11.61
N ARG A 122 4.61 -4.08 12.63
CA ARG A 122 4.94 -2.66 12.63
C ARG A 122 6.14 -2.37 11.74
N GLY A 123 5.90 -1.60 10.67
CA GLY A 123 6.95 -1.07 9.82
C GLY A 123 7.47 0.29 10.30
N ILE A 124 7.78 1.17 9.38
CA ILE A 124 8.20 2.54 9.72
C ILE A 124 7.01 3.50 9.75
N TRP A 125 7.18 4.58 10.51
CA TRP A 125 6.31 5.75 10.44
C TRP A 125 7.10 6.90 9.83
N ALA A 126 6.50 7.59 8.87
CA ALA A 126 7.04 8.81 8.28
C ALA A 126 6.06 9.96 8.51
N GLU A 127 6.57 11.15 8.78
CA GLU A 127 5.72 12.30 9.07
C GLU A 127 4.90 12.76 7.87
N ASP A 128 5.40 12.52 6.65
CA ASP A 128 4.71 12.85 5.41
C ASP A 128 5.10 11.89 4.28
N ALA A 129 4.45 12.05 3.13
CA ALA A 129 4.70 11.21 1.97
C ALA A 129 6.11 11.40 1.40
N ALA A 130 6.65 12.61 1.45
CA ALA A 130 8.01 12.88 0.95
C ALA A 130 9.06 12.09 1.75
N ALA A 131 8.93 12.06 3.08
CA ALA A 131 9.80 11.28 3.94
C ALA A 131 9.68 9.78 3.65
N MET A 132 8.47 9.28 3.39
CA MET A 132 8.27 7.88 3.02
C MET A 132 8.92 7.55 1.68
N CYS A 133 8.82 8.43 0.69
CA CYS A 133 9.41 8.21 -0.64
C CYS A 133 10.92 7.96 -0.58
N VAL A 134 11.62 8.64 0.34
CA VAL A 134 13.07 8.46 0.53
C VAL A 134 13.41 7.01 0.94
N GLN A 135 12.51 6.33 1.66
CA GLN A 135 12.72 4.99 2.18
C GLN A 135 12.27 3.87 1.25
N ILE A 136 11.49 4.18 0.22
CA ILE A 136 10.76 3.16 -0.57
C ILE A 136 11.67 2.06 -1.11
N ARG A 137 12.85 2.40 -1.62
CA ARG A 137 13.77 1.41 -2.18
C ARG A 137 14.16 0.32 -1.18
N LYS A 138 14.22 0.67 0.10
CA LYS A 138 14.57 -0.26 1.18
C LYS A 138 13.38 -1.07 1.67
N LEU A 139 12.16 -0.60 1.41
CA LEU A 139 10.96 -1.16 2.00
C LEU A 139 10.29 -2.22 1.12
N VAL A 140 10.52 -2.16 -0.18
CA VAL A 140 9.85 -3.04 -1.15
C VAL A 140 10.88 -3.80 -1.98
N ASP A 141 10.46 -4.98 -2.46
CA ASP A 141 11.32 -5.84 -3.26
C ASP A 141 10.49 -6.65 -4.26
N ALA A 142 11.16 -7.27 -5.22
CA ALA A 142 10.50 -8.16 -6.18
C ALA A 142 9.76 -9.29 -5.46
N GLY A 143 8.59 -9.62 -5.96
CA GLY A 143 7.70 -10.62 -5.36
C GLY A 143 6.71 -10.05 -4.36
N ASP A 144 6.91 -8.84 -3.88
CA ASP A 144 5.99 -8.20 -2.96
C ASP A 144 4.70 -7.75 -3.65
N VAL A 145 3.60 -7.75 -2.89
CA VAL A 145 2.37 -7.06 -3.22
C VAL A 145 2.26 -5.86 -2.28
N VAL A 146 2.19 -4.67 -2.84
CA VAL A 146 2.22 -3.41 -2.08
C VAL A 146 0.92 -2.64 -2.30
N LEU A 147 0.20 -2.38 -1.23
CA LEU A 147 -0.96 -1.49 -1.22
C LEU A 147 -0.54 -0.11 -0.74
N VAL A 148 -0.89 0.93 -1.47
CA VAL A 148 -0.74 2.32 -1.03
C VAL A 148 -2.12 2.94 -0.95
N LYS A 149 -2.52 3.37 0.26
CA LYS A 149 -3.84 3.95 0.51
C LYS A 149 -3.77 5.11 1.48
N GLY A 150 -4.51 6.16 1.17
CA GLY A 150 -4.64 7.35 2.01
C GLY A 150 -5.56 8.36 1.34
N SER A 151 -5.97 9.37 2.09
CA SER A 151 -6.74 10.48 1.53
C SER A 151 -5.88 11.23 0.51
N LYS A 152 -6.53 11.85 -0.47
CA LYS A 152 -5.84 12.64 -1.50
C LYS A 152 -4.89 13.66 -0.88
N GLY A 153 -5.33 14.35 0.16
CA GLY A 153 -4.53 15.37 0.86
C GLY A 153 -3.33 14.81 1.61
N SER A 154 -3.27 13.50 1.88
CA SER A 154 -2.09 12.86 2.49
C SER A 154 -0.93 12.75 1.50
N LYS A 155 -1.19 12.93 0.21
CA LYS A 155 -0.23 12.90 -0.89
C LYS A 155 0.49 11.55 -1.06
N VAL A 156 -0.08 10.45 -0.57
CA VAL A 156 0.53 9.13 -0.74
C VAL A 156 0.56 8.66 -2.21
N SER A 157 -0.13 9.36 -3.11
CA SER A 157 0.05 9.16 -4.54
C SER A 157 1.51 9.38 -4.98
N THR A 158 2.26 10.23 -4.28
CA THR A 158 3.70 10.40 -4.54
C THR A 158 4.50 9.17 -4.17
N VAL A 159 4.04 8.40 -3.18
CA VAL A 159 4.64 7.11 -2.83
C VAL A 159 4.39 6.09 -3.95
N VAL A 160 3.20 6.08 -4.53
CA VAL A 160 2.88 5.25 -5.71
C VAL A 160 3.86 5.56 -6.84
N ASP A 161 4.05 6.84 -7.15
CA ASP A 161 4.98 7.27 -8.19
C ASP A 161 6.43 6.88 -7.88
N ALA A 162 6.84 6.95 -6.62
CA ALA A 162 8.17 6.53 -6.19
C ALA A 162 8.39 5.04 -6.43
N ILE A 163 7.38 4.20 -6.19
CA ILE A 163 7.45 2.76 -6.48
C ILE A 163 7.55 2.52 -7.99
N ARG A 164 6.74 3.20 -8.79
CA ARG A 164 6.80 3.10 -10.26
C ARG A 164 8.18 3.44 -10.79
N LYS A 165 8.82 4.47 -10.24
CA LYS A 165 10.15 4.93 -10.65
C LYS A 165 11.27 3.94 -10.34
N LEU A 166 11.05 2.97 -9.46
CA LEU A 166 12.04 1.91 -9.22
C LEU A 166 12.31 1.11 -10.50
N GLY A 167 11.28 0.90 -11.32
CA GLY A 167 11.41 0.23 -12.60
C GLY A 167 12.08 1.05 -13.70
N HIS A 168 12.11 2.36 -13.57
CA HIS A 168 12.63 3.26 -14.61
C HIS A 168 14.12 3.61 -14.44
N ARG A 169 14.75 3.23 -13.33
CA ARG A 169 16.11 3.65 -13.00
C ARG A 169 17.22 2.78 -13.58
N ARG A 170 16.85 1.74 -14.34
CA ARG A 170 17.82 0.81 -14.92
C ARG A 170 17.85 0.85 -16.45
N ALA A 171 17.50 2.00 -16.99
CA ALA A 171 17.68 2.22 -18.43
C ALA A 171 19.16 2.44 -18.76
#